data_7e7c43cdde965493dbfe88ca3c47a9da
#
_entry.id   7e7c43cdde965493dbfe88ca3c47a9da
#
_cell.length_a   1.000
_cell.length_b   1.000
_cell.length_c   1.000
_cell.angle_alpha   90.00
_cell.angle_beta   90.00
_cell.angle_gamma   90.00
#
_symmetry.space_group_name_H-M   'P 1'
#
loop_
_entity.id
_entity.type
_entity.pdbx_description
1 polymer ?
#
loop_
_entity_poly.entity_id
_entity_poly.type
_entity_poly.pdbx_seq_one_letter_code
_entity_poly.pdbx_strand_id
1 'polypeptide(L)'
;AHIDILKRLWEALKDRCEAEKRPASAAENSLLQAALNWHNYNWRSLPYHLINAAPASRYDYETQSRSRHVTKGETVAAMHLPGIVDGSGKTLCKALVQTQ
;
A
#
# COMPACT_ATOMS: atom_id res chain seq x y z
N ALA A 1 -14.60 4.72 12.62
CA ALA A 1 -13.53 5.51 13.16
C ALA A 1 -12.56 5.98 12.07
N HIS A 2 -11.54 6.76 12.45
CA HIS A 2 -10.65 7.41 11.49
C HIS A 2 -9.76 6.45 10.72
N ILE A 3 -9.46 5.30 11.29
CA ILE A 3 -8.70 4.27 10.60
C ILE A 3 -9.46 3.74 9.38
N ASP A 4 -10.79 3.71 9.47
CA ASP A 4 -11.64 3.28 8.35
C ASP A 4 -11.56 4.24 7.18
N ILE A 5 -11.41 5.54 7.45
CA ILE A 5 -11.24 6.54 6.39
C ILE A 5 -9.94 6.29 5.64
N LEU A 6 -8.84 6.04 6.37
CA LEU A 6 -7.55 5.77 5.77
C LEU A 6 -7.58 4.48 4.94
N LYS A 7 -8.22 3.41 5.46
CA LYS A 7 -8.38 2.16 4.74
C LYS A 7 -9.21 2.34 3.47
N ARG A 8 -10.30 3.09 3.54
CA ARG A 8 -11.17 3.33 2.37
C ARG A 8 -10.45 4.10 1.28
N LEU A 9 -9.65 5.10 1.65
CA LEU A 9 -8.81 5.81 0.68
C LEU A 9 -7.84 4.85 0.01
N TRP A 10 -7.13 4.04 0.80
CA TRP A 10 -6.19 3.07 0.28
C TRP A 10 -6.87 2.08 -0.68
N GLU A 11 -8.04 1.56 -0.31
CA GLU A 11 -8.80 0.63 -1.14
C GLU A 11 -9.28 1.28 -2.44
N ALA A 12 -9.69 2.54 -2.39
CA ALA A 12 -10.08 3.27 -3.59
C ALA A 12 -8.90 3.44 -4.56
N LEU A 13 -7.72 3.75 -4.03
CA LEU A 13 -6.50 3.85 -4.83
C LEU A 13 -6.11 2.49 -5.42
N LYS A 14 -6.22 1.43 -4.64
CA LYS A 14 -5.97 0.07 -5.10
C LYS A 14 -6.90 -0.28 -6.27
N ASP A 15 -8.19 0.00 -6.13
CA ASP A 15 -9.17 -0.29 -7.17
C ASP A 15 -8.84 0.43 -8.48
N ARG A 16 -8.36 1.68 -8.39
CA ARG A 16 -7.93 2.42 -9.58
C ARG A 16 -6.70 1.78 -10.23
N CYS A 17 -5.70 1.41 -9.43
CA CYS A 17 -4.51 0.74 -9.96
C CYS A 17 -4.87 -0.57 -10.65
N GLU A 18 -5.76 -1.35 -10.04
CA GLU A 18 -6.20 -2.62 -10.60
C GLU A 18 -7.02 -2.42 -11.88
N ALA A 19 -7.95 -1.46 -11.89
CA ALA A 19 -8.79 -1.19 -13.05
C ALA A 19 -7.97 -0.69 -14.24
N GLU A 20 -6.97 0.13 -13.99
CA GLU A 20 -6.14 0.73 -15.04
C GLU A 20 -4.84 -0.02 -15.29
N LYS A 21 -4.60 -1.11 -14.54
CA LYS A 21 -3.42 -1.98 -14.67
C LYS A 21 -2.10 -1.20 -14.62
N ARG A 22 -2.00 -0.30 -13.65
CA ARG A 22 -0.84 0.60 -13.51
C ARG A 22 -0.48 0.83 -12.05
N PRO A 23 0.76 1.27 -11.77
CA PRO A 23 1.09 1.76 -10.44
C PRO A 23 0.36 3.07 -10.12
N ALA A 24 0.28 3.39 -8.84
CA ALA A 24 -0.28 4.66 -8.40
C ALA A 24 0.54 5.81 -8.98
N SER A 25 -0.15 6.89 -9.36
CA SER A 25 0.51 8.09 -9.87
C SER A 25 1.20 8.85 -8.72
N ALA A 26 2.06 9.81 -9.08
CA ALA A 26 2.69 10.67 -8.09
C ALA A 26 1.65 11.43 -7.27
N ALA A 27 0.57 11.91 -7.91
CA ALA A 27 -0.51 12.60 -7.22
C ALA A 27 -1.25 11.67 -6.24
N GLU A 28 -1.51 10.43 -6.64
CA GLU A 28 -2.16 9.45 -5.77
C GLU A 28 -1.28 9.07 -4.58
N ASN A 29 0.01 8.88 -4.79
CA ASN A 29 0.96 8.63 -3.70
C ASN A 29 1.05 9.81 -2.74
N SER A 30 1.04 11.04 -3.26
CA SER A 30 1.05 12.25 -2.44
C SER A 30 -0.22 12.37 -1.61
N LEU A 31 -1.37 12.03 -2.18
CA LEU A 31 -2.64 12.04 -1.47
C LEU A 31 -2.62 11.04 -0.32
N LEU A 32 -2.14 9.83 -0.57
CA LEU A 32 -2.03 8.80 0.46
C LEU A 32 -1.10 9.24 1.59
N GLN A 33 0.06 9.81 1.26
CA GLN A 33 1.00 10.30 2.25
C GLN A 33 0.41 11.43 3.08
N ALA A 34 -0.32 12.36 2.44
CA ALA A 34 -0.98 13.45 3.13
C ALA A 34 -2.04 12.96 4.11
N ALA A 35 -2.85 11.98 3.70
CA ALA A 35 -3.86 11.37 4.55
C ALA A 35 -3.22 10.69 5.75
N LEU A 36 -2.12 9.98 5.53
CA LEU A 36 -1.37 9.31 6.58
C LEU A 36 -0.78 10.31 7.58
N ASN A 37 -0.19 11.38 7.08
CA ASN A 37 0.38 12.44 7.93
C ASN A 37 -0.72 13.11 8.76
N TRP A 38 -1.88 13.37 8.17
CA TRP A 38 -3.02 13.93 8.88
C TRP A 38 -3.50 12.99 9.99
N HIS A 39 -3.61 11.70 9.70
CA HIS A 39 -3.97 10.70 10.68
C HIS A 39 -2.98 10.70 11.85
N ASN A 40 -1.69 10.63 11.56
CA ASN A 40 -0.65 10.57 12.58
C ASN A 40 -0.58 11.85 13.42
N TYR A 41 -0.90 12.99 12.83
CA TYR A 41 -0.96 14.26 13.55
C TYR A 41 -2.07 14.23 14.61
N ASN A 42 -3.23 13.66 14.29
CA ASN A 42 -4.40 13.64 15.16
C ASN A 42 -4.38 12.46 16.15
N TRP A 43 -3.72 11.34 15.81
CA TRP A 43 -3.68 10.13 16.65
C TRP A 43 -2.24 9.64 16.78
N ARG A 44 -1.49 10.29 17.67
CA ARG A 44 -0.04 10.10 17.79
C ARG A 44 0.38 8.87 18.59
N SER A 45 -0.54 8.23 19.30
CA SER A 45 -0.22 7.09 20.16
C SER A 45 0.20 5.85 19.39
N LEU A 46 -0.28 5.71 18.15
CA LEU A 46 0.07 4.58 17.29
C LEU A 46 0.18 5.07 15.86
N PRO A 47 1.33 5.63 15.48
CA PRO A 47 1.52 6.18 14.14
C PRO A 47 1.53 5.09 13.09
N TYR A 48 1.07 5.42 11.88
CA TYR A 48 1.13 4.55 10.72
C TYR A 48 2.21 5.01 9.76
N HIS A 49 2.79 4.05 9.04
CA HIS A 49 3.84 4.30 8.07
C HIS A 49 3.55 3.57 6.77
N LEU A 50 4.00 4.13 5.66
CA LEU A 50 3.96 3.42 4.39
C LEU A 50 5.09 2.40 4.35
N ILE A 51 4.82 1.21 3.80
CA ILE A 51 5.85 0.22 3.52
C ILE A 51 5.95 0.01 2.03
N ASN A 52 7.18 0.00 1.54
CA ASN A 52 7.49 -0.18 0.14
C ASN A 52 7.96 -1.60 -0.13
N ALA A 53 7.69 -2.07 -1.34
CA ALA A 53 8.23 -3.34 -1.83
C ALA A 53 9.28 -3.00 -2.88
N ALA A 54 10.53 -3.37 -2.62
CA ALA A 54 11.63 -3.06 -3.53
C ALA A 54 11.57 -3.93 -4.78
N PRO A 55 11.81 -3.36 -5.98
CA PRO A 55 11.95 -4.17 -7.19
C PRO A 55 13.05 -5.22 -7.03
N ALA A 56 12.86 -6.38 -7.62
CA ALA A 56 13.74 -7.54 -7.56
C ALA A 56 13.84 -8.20 -6.18
N SER A 57 13.11 -7.73 -5.18
CA SER A 57 13.03 -8.41 -3.88
C SER A 57 12.09 -9.62 -3.98
N ARG A 58 12.22 -10.54 -3.03
CA ARG A 58 11.34 -11.69 -2.95
C ARG A 58 9.94 -11.25 -2.54
N TYR A 59 8.91 -11.83 -3.17
CA TYR A 59 7.52 -11.59 -2.79
C TYR A 59 7.25 -12.13 -1.38
N ASP A 60 6.64 -11.28 -0.54
CA ASP A 60 6.30 -11.61 0.84
C ASP A 60 4.79 -11.43 1.03
N TYR A 61 4.05 -12.54 1.05
CA TYR A 61 2.60 -12.50 1.15
C TYR A 61 2.09 -11.91 2.47
N GLU A 62 2.91 -11.82 3.50
CA GLU A 62 2.49 -11.26 4.78
C GLU A 62 2.34 -9.75 4.74
N THR A 63 3.15 -9.07 3.92
CA THR A 63 3.17 -7.61 3.80
C THR A 63 2.77 -7.11 2.42
N GLN A 64 2.58 -8.02 1.47
CA GLN A 64 2.32 -7.69 0.07
C GLN A 64 1.17 -8.53 -0.47
N SER A 65 0.49 -8.01 -1.50
CA SER A 65 -0.48 -8.78 -2.27
C SER A 65 -0.22 -8.60 -3.76
N ARG A 66 -0.43 -9.66 -4.54
CA ARG A 66 -0.26 -9.59 -5.99
C ARG A 66 -1.40 -8.85 -6.64
N SER A 67 -1.10 -8.08 -7.69
CA SER A 67 -2.10 -7.55 -8.59
C SER A 67 -2.92 -8.71 -9.19
N ARG A 68 -4.22 -8.49 -9.36
CA ARG A 68 -5.12 -9.49 -9.95
C ARG A 68 -4.74 -9.88 -11.38
N HIS A 69 -3.97 -9.04 -12.05
CA HIS A 69 -3.55 -9.27 -13.44
C HIS A 69 -2.30 -10.13 -13.54
N VAL A 70 -1.61 -10.37 -12.42
CA VAL A 70 -0.37 -11.15 -12.37
C VAL A 70 -0.45 -12.09 -11.19
N THR A 71 -0.74 -13.36 -11.47
CA THR A 71 -0.97 -14.35 -10.42
C THR A 71 0.22 -15.27 -10.17
N LYS A 72 1.32 -15.07 -10.87
CA LYS A 72 2.51 -15.93 -10.79
C LYS A 72 3.76 -15.12 -10.52
N GLY A 73 4.78 -15.81 -10.05
CA GLY A 73 6.08 -15.22 -9.79
C GLY A 73 6.33 -15.00 -8.31
N GLU A 74 7.59 -15.11 -7.93
CA GLU A 74 8.01 -14.99 -6.53
C GLU A 74 8.90 -13.78 -6.29
N THR A 75 9.11 -12.97 -7.33
CA THR A 75 9.93 -11.77 -7.27
C THR A 75 9.07 -10.56 -7.60
N VAL A 76 9.27 -9.47 -6.86
CA VAL A 76 8.57 -8.21 -7.11
C VAL A 76 9.15 -7.57 -8.36
N ALA A 77 8.30 -7.35 -9.35
CA ALA A 77 8.68 -6.60 -10.56
C ALA A 77 8.51 -5.11 -10.34
N ALA A 78 7.40 -4.71 -9.74
CA ALA A 78 7.10 -3.31 -9.47
C ALA A 78 6.10 -3.21 -8.31
N MET A 79 6.21 -2.14 -7.52
CA MET A 79 5.20 -1.81 -6.52
C MET A 79 4.17 -0.89 -7.16
N HIS A 80 2.90 -1.28 -7.09
CA HIS A 80 1.81 -0.47 -7.61
C HIS A 80 1.26 0.50 -6.57
N LEU A 81 1.19 0.08 -5.31
CA LEU A 81 0.69 0.91 -4.23
C LEU A 81 1.40 0.52 -2.93
N PRO A 82 1.95 1.49 -2.17
CA PRO A 82 2.56 1.18 -0.88
C PRO A 82 1.56 0.60 0.10
N GLY A 83 2.01 -0.27 0.98
CA GLY A 83 1.21 -0.77 2.08
C GLY A 83 1.24 0.19 3.26
N ILE A 84 0.44 -0.13 4.28
CA ILE A 84 0.37 0.65 5.51
C ILE A 84 0.63 -0.29 6.69
N VAL A 85 1.55 0.12 7.57
CA VAL A 85 1.89 -0.63 8.78
C VAL A 85 1.80 0.31 9.99
N ASP A 86 1.37 -0.19 11.14
CA ASP A 86 1.35 0.61 12.36
C ASP A 86 2.71 0.61 13.07
N GLY A 87 2.82 1.41 14.14
CA GLY A 87 4.07 1.55 14.89
C GLY A 87 4.53 0.27 15.60
N SER A 88 3.65 -0.73 15.76
CA SER A 88 4.00 -2.03 16.34
C SER A 88 4.45 -3.04 15.29
N GLY A 89 4.40 -2.68 14.01
CA GLY A 89 4.74 -3.57 12.91
C GLY A 89 3.59 -4.36 12.32
N LYS A 90 2.36 -4.12 12.81
CA LYS A 90 1.18 -4.81 12.27
C LYS A 90 0.75 -4.20 10.95
N THR A 91 0.56 -5.04 9.95
CA THR A 91 0.14 -4.61 8.61
C THR A 91 -1.35 -4.29 8.59
N LEU A 92 -1.70 -3.06 8.25
CA LEU A 92 -3.07 -2.64 8.04
C LEU A 92 -3.51 -2.90 6.60
N CYS A 93 -2.68 -2.52 5.64
CA CYS A 93 -2.92 -2.74 4.22
C CYS A 93 -1.64 -3.31 3.60
N LYS A 94 -1.76 -4.40 2.86
CA LYS A 94 -0.62 -5.02 2.19
C LYS A 94 -0.25 -4.22 0.94
N ALA A 95 1.04 -4.01 0.71
CA ALA A 95 1.49 -3.34 -0.52
C ALA A 95 1.03 -4.11 -1.75
N LEU A 96 0.50 -3.41 -2.74
CA LEU A 96 0.07 -4.00 -4.00
C LEU A 96 1.26 -4.09 -4.93
N VAL A 97 1.60 -5.29 -5.40
CA VAL A 97 2.78 -5.51 -6.22
C VAL A 97 2.45 -6.29 -7.48
N GLN A 98 3.24 -6.05 -8.53
CA GLN A 98 3.31 -6.88 -9.71
C GLN A 98 4.49 -7.81 -9.52
N THR A 99 4.29 -9.11 -9.71
CA THR A 99 5.35 -10.13 -9.57
C THR A 99 5.79 -10.67 -10.92
N GLN A 100 6.95 -11.29 -10.91
CA GLN A 100 7.49 -11.95 -12.11
C GLN A 100 8.27 -13.21 -11.76
#